data_da85948cf617efd882e5433e4675a7a2
#
_entry.id   da85948cf617efd882e5433e4675a7a2
#
_cell.length_a   1.000
_cell.length_b   1.000
_cell.length_c   1.000
_cell.angle_alpha   90.00
_cell.angle_beta   90.00
_cell.angle_gamma   90.00
#
_symmetry.space_group_name_H-M   'P 1'
#
loop_
_entity.id
_entity.type
_entity.pdbx_description
1 polymer ?
#
loop_
_entity_poly.entity_id
_entity_poly.type
_entity_poly.pdbx_seq_one_letter_code
_entity_poly.pdbx_strand_id
1 'polypeptide(L)' 'MASIRKTKEGTWRAEVMVEYKRKSKAFTSKAEAQAWSMDITRDLASGKKDAP' A
#
# COMPACT_ATOMS: atom_id res chain seq x y z
N MET A 1 -5.23 6.36 3.20
CA MET A 1 -6.04 5.19 3.47
C MET A 1 -5.57 4.02 2.64
N ALA A 2 -5.74 2.84 3.14
CA ALA A 2 -5.27 1.64 2.47
C ALA A 2 -6.43 0.68 2.23
N SER A 3 -6.41 0.05 1.07
CA SER A 3 -7.43 -0.93 0.72
C SER A 3 -6.75 -2.17 0.20
N ILE A 4 -7.24 -3.32 0.60
CA ILE A 4 -6.70 -4.58 0.15
C ILE A 4 -7.87 -5.45 -0.27
N ARG A 5 -7.78 -6.00 -1.47
CA ARG A 5 -8.85 -6.87 -1.98
C ARG A 5 -8.24 -8.02 -2.76
N LYS A 6 -8.96 -9.09 -2.81
CA LYS A 6 -8.54 -10.25 -3.54
C LYS A 6 -9.07 -10.18 -4.97
N THR A 7 -8.21 -10.47 -5.92
CA THR A 7 -8.62 -10.43 -7.31
C THR A 7 -9.04 -11.82 -7.77
N LYS A 8 -9.61 -11.88 -8.96
CA LYS A 8 -10.05 -13.14 -9.51
C LYS A 8 -8.91 -14.10 -9.77
N GLU A 9 -7.74 -13.55 -9.95
CA GLU A 9 -6.56 -14.34 -10.28
C GLU A 9 -5.94 -14.97 -9.05
N GLY A 10 -6.50 -14.70 -7.90
CA GLY A 10 -5.94 -15.26 -6.68
C GLY A 10 -4.85 -14.42 -6.08
N THR A 11 -4.70 -13.20 -6.57
CA THR A 11 -3.72 -12.28 -6.00
C THR A 11 -4.42 -11.26 -5.13
N TRP A 12 -3.64 -10.56 -4.34
CA TRP A 12 -4.16 -9.54 -3.45
C TRP A 12 -3.67 -8.19 -3.93
N ARG A 13 -4.60 -7.30 -4.14
CA ARG A 13 -4.24 -5.97 -4.61
C ARG A 13 -4.32 -4.99 -3.45
N ALA A 14 -3.19 -4.35 -3.17
CA ALA A 14 -3.13 -3.35 -2.12
C ALA A 14 -3.11 -1.98 -2.76
N GLU A 15 -3.92 -1.09 -2.24
CA GLU A 15 -4.00 0.26 -2.76
C GLU A 15 -3.92 1.24 -1.61
N VAL A 16 -3.01 2.20 -1.71
CA VAL A 16 -2.80 3.18 -0.66
C VAL A 16 -2.94 4.57 -1.23
N MET A 17 -3.70 5.39 -0.53
CA MET A 17 -3.85 6.78 -0.93
C MET A 17 -3.67 7.67 0.28
N VAL A 18 -2.72 8.60 0.18
CA VAL A 18 -2.45 9.56 1.26
C VAL A 18 -2.46 10.94 0.64
N GLU A 19 -3.38 11.75 1.06
CA GLU A 19 -3.55 13.09 0.53
C GLU A 19 -3.76 13.01 -0.98
N TYR A 20 -2.81 13.44 -1.77
CA TYR A 20 -2.93 13.36 -3.22
C TYR A 20 -1.94 12.39 -3.84
N LYS A 21 -1.37 11.52 -3.03
CA LYS A 21 -0.46 10.49 -3.54
C LYS A 21 -1.13 9.14 -3.48
N ARG A 22 -0.99 8.37 -4.53
CA ARG A 22 -1.64 7.09 -4.61
C ARG A 22 -0.70 6.04 -5.19
N LYS A 23 -0.68 4.87 -4.56
CA LYS A 23 0.13 3.76 -5.01
C LYS A 23 -0.64 2.47 -4.89
N SER A 24 -0.34 1.54 -5.76
CA SER A 24 -0.99 0.24 -5.70
C SER A 24 -0.01 -0.81 -6.16
N LYS A 25 -0.24 -2.02 -5.70
CA LYS A 25 0.63 -3.14 -6.05
C LYS A 25 -0.11 -4.44 -5.80
N ALA A 26 0.23 -5.46 -6.58
CA ALA A 26 -0.38 -6.77 -6.44
C ALA A 26 0.59 -7.73 -5.76
N PHE A 27 0.02 -8.60 -4.93
CA PHE A 27 0.80 -9.58 -4.19
C PHE A 27 0.13 -10.93 -4.27
N THR A 28 0.89 -11.97 -4.00
CA THR A 28 0.32 -13.32 -3.98
C THR A 28 -0.17 -13.68 -2.58
N SER A 29 0.06 -12.83 -1.61
CA SER A 29 -0.28 -13.11 -0.23
C SER A 29 -0.91 -11.88 0.42
N LYS A 30 -1.95 -12.12 1.22
CA LYS A 30 -2.58 -11.02 1.93
C LYS A 30 -1.63 -10.38 2.94
N ALA A 31 -0.85 -11.22 3.59
CA ALA A 31 0.11 -10.72 4.58
C ALA A 31 1.10 -9.76 3.95
N GLU A 32 1.55 -10.09 2.76
CA GLU A 32 2.50 -9.22 2.07
C GLU A 32 1.82 -7.93 1.66
N ALA A 33 0.59 -8.03 1.19
CA ALA A 33 -0.14 -6.83 0.79
C ALA A 33 -0.35 -5.90 1.97
N GLN A 34 -0.70 -6.47 3.10
CA GLN A 34 -0.90 -5.67 4.31
C GLN A 34 0.40 -5.01 4.76
N ALA A 35 1.47 -5.77 4.78
CA ALA A 35 2.76 -5.24 5.20
C ALA A 35 3.19 -4.09 4.30
N TRP A 36 3.02 -4.30 3.00
CA TRP A 36 3.39 -3.26 2.05
C TRP A 36 2.53 -2.01 2.24
N SER A 37 1.23 -2.19 2.42
CA SER A 37 0.34 -1.05 2.55
C SER A 37 0.65 -0.25 3.81
N MET A 38 0.96 -0.93 4.89
CA MET A 38 1.32 -0.23 6.12
C MET A 38 2.63 0.52 5.96
N ASP A 39 3.58 -0.10 5.29
CA ASP A 39 4.88 0.51 5.08
C ASP A 39 4.75 1.76 4.21
N ILE A 40 3.99 1.66 3.13
CA ILE A 40 3.80 2.78 2.23
C ILE A 40 3.02 3.91 2.91
N THR A 41 1.99 3.56 3.66
CA THR A 41 1.18 4.56 4.35
C THR A 41 2.06 5.35 5.30
N ARG A 42 2.90 4.64 6.04
CA ARG A 42 3.78 5.29 6.99
C ARG A 42 4.78 6.19 6.27
N ASP A 43 5.33 5.70 5.17
CA ASP A 43 6.31 6.45 4.40
C ASP A 43 5.71 7.73 3.84
N LEU A 44 4.53 7.62 3.23
CA LEU A 44 3.87 8.77 2.65
C LEU A 44 3.41 9.76 3.72
N ALA A 45 2.92 9.22 4.82
CA ALA A 45 2.43 10.09 5.90
C ALA A 45 3.57 10.80 6.60
N SER A 46 4.71 10.14 6.71
CA SER A 46 5.88 10.74 7.33
C SER A 46 6.36 11.95 6.57
N GLY A 47 6.19 11.88 5.29
CA GLY A 47 6.66 12.95 4.46
C GLY A 47 8.13 12.96 4.36
N LYS A 48 8.65 12.43 4.79
CA LYS A 48 9.91 12.61 4.89
C LYS A 48 10.96 12.44 4.13
N LYS A 49 10.82 12.56 4.23
CA LYS A 49 11.44 12.60 3.86
C LYS A 49 12.24 12.96 3.64
N ASP A 50 12.27 13.17 3.72
CA ASP A 50 12.86 13.65 3.48
C ASP A 50 13.62 14.13 3.68
N ALA A 51 13.66 14.15 4.01
CA ALA A 51 14.24 14.81 4.28
C ALA A 51 15.27 14.98 4.38
N PRO A 52 15.73 15.32 4.48
CA PRO A 52 16.68 15.68 4.75
C PRO A 52 17.30 16.19 4.84
#